data_42994a75d7f570f5d88bc4b3149f5496
#
_entry.id   42994a75d7f570f5d88bc4b3149f5496
#
_cell.length_a   1.000
_cell.length_b   1.000
_cell.length_c   1.000
_cell.angle_alpha   90.00
_cell.angle_beta   90.00
_cell.angle_gamma   90.00
#
_symmetry.space_group_name_H-M   'P 1'
#
loop_
_entity.id
_entity.type
_entity.pdbx_description
1 polymer ?
#
loop_
_entity_poly.entity_id
_entity_poly.type
_entity_poly.pdbx_seq_one_letter_code
_entity_poly.pdbx_strand_id
1 'polypeptide(L)'
;MSEEGEILIVDDTPANLDLLQNMLKDRFRVRAATSGRRAIATARTYAIDLVLLDVDMPEMNGYEVCRELKSDEATAEVPVIFVSALDAAMDKVAAFEVGGADYVTKPFQVAEVMARIEYQLRLARLKRDLERKNEELAQVAAQLEDSNRQLAVANERLRALSYLDGLTGVANRRRFDEALEEACSAARAKSEPVSLVLLDLDHFKKLNDSQGHQDGDEALRAVASLLAERCEKCGGLAARFGGEEFAWLMPGVAIDVAKAEAETLRMNVRDARIRHDGAEDGVVTASFGVSSSGGASLTPASLVAAADAALYRAKSRGRDRVEAEG
;
A
#
# COMPACT_ATOMS: atom_id res chain seq x y z
N MET A 1 12.11 30.41 -36.96
CA MET A 1 11.71 29.09 -37.49
C MET A 1 12.59 28.07 -36.74
N SER A 2 12.06 27.24 -35.90
CA SER A 2 12.81 26.21 -35.16
C SER A 2 13.23 25.14 -36.17
N GLU A 3 14.54 24.95 -36.35
CA GLU A 3 15.06 23.82 -37.11
C GLU A 3 14.54 22.52 -36.50
N GLU A 4 13.83 21.73 -37.32
CA GLU A 4 13.10 20.55 -36.84
C GLU A 4 13.97 19.32 -36.50
N GLY A 5 15.30 19.43 -36.53
CA GLY A 5 16.27 18.38 -36.19
C GLY A 5 17.56 18.46 -37.02
N GLU A 6 18.57 17.68 -36.60
CA GLU A 6 19.88 17.61 -37.28
C GLU A 6 19.98 16.28 -38.04
N ILE A 7 20.12 16.37 -39.38
CA ILE A 7 20.15 15.22 -40.29
C ILE A 7 21.56 15.01 -40.80
N LEU A 8 22.09 13.81 -40.74
CA LEU A 8 23.31 13.40 -41.39
C LEU A 8 23.00 12.72 -42.72
N ILE A 9 23.50 13.31 -43.82
CA ILE A 9 23.44 12.68 -45.15
C ILE A 9 24.79 12.07 -45.49
N VAL A 10 24.75 10.84 -46.01
CA VAL A 10 25.95 10.04 -46.31
C VAL A 10 25.84 9.48 -47.72
N ASP A 11 26.71 9.90 -48.60
CA ASP A 11 26.78 9.43 -50.00
C ASP A 11 28.21 9.72 -50.50
N ASP A 12 28.84 8.83 -51.24
CA ASP A 12 30.19 9.01 -51.76
C ASP A 12 30.24 9.98 -52.95
N THR A 13 29.08 10.25 -53.54
CA THR A 13 28.94 11.14 -54.72
C THR A 13 28.57 12.55 -54.28
N PRO A 14 29.45 13.56 -54.48
CA PRO A 14 29.21 14.94 -54.07
C PRO A 14 27.91 15.55 -54.65
N ALA A 15 27.55 15.19 -55.88
CA ALA A 15 26.31 15.70 -56.52
C ALA A 15 25.05 15.23 -55.79
N ASN A 16 25.03 14.01 -55.20
CA ASN A 16 23.92 13.52 -54.41
C ASN A 16 23.83 14.26 -53.07
N LEU A 17 24.97 14.51 -52.43
CA LEU A 17 25.04 15.31 -51.19
C LEU A 17 24.51 16.72 -51.40
N ASP A 18 24.94 17.41 -52.48
CA ASP A 18 24.46 18.74 -52.83
C ASP A 18 22.96 18.77 -53.08
N LEU A 19 22.43 17.75 -53.79
CA LEU A 19 20.99 17.61 -54.03
C LEU A 19 20.22 17.45 -52.72
N LEU A 20 20.58 16.47 -51.89
CA LEU A 20 19.91 16.22 -50.61
C LEU A 20 20.05 17.41 -49.67
N GLN A 21 21.22 18.05 -49.61
CA GLN A 21 21.43 19.22 -48.76
C GLN A 21 20.54 20.39 -49.19
N ASN A 22 20.42 20.64 -50.49
CA ASN A 22 19.54 21.70 -51.01
C ASN A 22 18.07 21.42 -50.74
N MET A 23 17.65 20.15 -50.72
CA MET A 23 16.28 19.74 -50.40
C MET A 23 15.92 19.91 -48.91
N LEU A 24 16.89 19.76 -48.02
CA LEU A 24 16.63 19.67 -46.59
C LEU A 24 16.96 20.94 -45.80
N LYS A 25 17.88 21.78 -46.29
CA LYS A 25 18.45 22.95 -45.59
C LYS A 25 17.44 23.99 -45.10
N ASP A 26 16.30 24.11 -45.76
CA ASP A 26 15.27 25.09 -45.39
C ASP A 26 14.48 24.70 -44.11
N ARG A 27 14.53 23.42 -43.72
CA ARG A 27 13.78 22.88 -42.61
C ARG A 27 14.65 22.22 -41.53
N PHE A 28 15.80 21.67 -41.93
CA PHE A 28 16.67 20.88 -41.03
C PHE A 28 18.09 21.42 -41.04
N ARG A 29 18.82 21.21 -39.95
CA ARG A 29 20.28 21.28 -39.97
C ARG A 29 20.82 20.06 -40.70
N VAL A 30 21.67 20.28 -41.68
CA VAL A 30 22.18 19.16 -42.47
C VAL A 30 23.70 19.09 -42.36
N ARG A 31 24.18 17.89 -42.01
CA ARG A 31 25.59 17.53 -42.09
C ARG A 31 25.77 16.52 -43.21
N ALA A 32 26.93 16.61 -43.87
CA ALA A 32 27.27 15.70 -44.99
C ALA A 32 28.55 14.92 -44.69
N ALA A 33 28.54 13.65 -45.03
CA ALA A 33 29.71 12.78 -44.96
C ALA A 33 29.89 12.05 -46.31
N THR A 34 31.12 12.03 -46.82
CA THR A 34 31.46 11.39 -48.09
C THR A 34 31.97 9.97 -47.96
N SER A 35 31.89 9.36 -46.75
CA SER A 35 32.29 7.99 -46.51
C SER A 35 31.72 7.47 -45.21
N GLY A 36 31.58 6.13 -45.06
CA GLY A 36 31.07 5.46 -43.88
C GLY A 36 31.85 5.81 -42.60
N ARG A 37 33.17 5.84 -42.66
CA ARG A 37 34.02 6.20 -41.51
C ARG A 37 33.79 7.62 -41.03
N ARG A 38 33.60 8.57 -41.94
CA ARG A 38 33.26 9.96 -41.60
C ARG A 38 31.85 10.06 -41.03
N ALA A 39 30.91 9.31 -41.56
CA ALA A 39 29.54 9.26 -41.04
C ALA A 39 29.51 8.81 -39.58
N ILE A 40 30.16 7.71 -39.22
CA ILE A 40 30.26 7.21 -37.86
C ILE A 40 30.94 8.24 -36.94
N ALA A 41 32.05 8.81 -37.34
CA ALA A 41 32.75 9.83 -36.56
C ALA A 41 31.87 11.08 -36.33
N THR A 42 31.11 11.51 -37.33
CA THR A 42 30.18 12.65 -37.24
C THR A 42 29.01 12.32 -36.29
N ALA A 43 28.41 11.13 -36.42
CA ALA A 43 27.28 10.72 -35.56
C ALA A 43 27.68 10.59 -34.09
N ARG A 44 28.93 10.20 -33.79
CA ARG A 44 29.47 10.18 -32.41
C ARG A 44 29.78 11.56 -31.84
N THR A 45 30.09 12.53 -32.71
CA THR A 45 30.51 13.87 -32.28
C THR A 45 29.35 14.83 -32.12
N TYR A 46 28.30 14.66 -32.90
CA TYR A 46 27.17 15.57 -32.96
C TYR A 46 25.86 14.83 -32.62
N ALA A 47 24.92 15.54 -32.04
CA ALA A 47 23.58 15.00 -31.74
C ALA A 47 22.78 14.92 -33.06
N ILE A 48 22.88 13.78 -33.73
CA ILE A 48 22.16 13.53 -34.99
C ILE A 48 20.78 12.94 -34.67
N ASP A 49 19.74 13.50 -35.28
CA ASP A 49 18.35 13.02 -35.09
C ASP A 49 17.93 11.98 -36.15
N LEU A 50 18.59 11.96 -37.32
CA LEU A 50 18.31 11.00 -38.38
C LEU A 50 19.51 10.90 -39.35
N VAL A 51 19.76 9.69 -39.87
CA VAL A 51 20.77 9.47 -40.92
C VAL A 51 20.08 9.07 -42.23
N LEU A 52 20.38 9.80 -43.32
CA LEU A 52 20.13 9.35 -44.70
C LEU A 52 21.40 8.70 -45.20
N LEU A 53 21.38 7.43 -45.55
CA LEU A 53 22.57 6.63 -45.80
C LEU A 53 22.51 5.92 -47.15
N ASP A 54 23.43 6.27 -48.05
CA ASP A 54 23.59 5.51 -49.29
C ASP A 54 24.08 4.09 -49.00
N VAL A 55 23.54 3.11 -49.71
CA VAL A 55 23.94 1.72 -49.59
C VAL A 55 25.25 1.45 -50.31
N ASP A 56 25.40 2.00 -51.52
CA ASP A 56 26.50 1.66 -52.43
C ASP A 56 27.67 2.65 -52.26
N MET A 57 28.50 2.44 -51.24
CA MET A 57 29.67 3.27 -51.00
C MET A 57 30.98 2.42 -51.04
N PRO A 58 32.10 2.98 -51.50
CA PRO A 58 33.39 2.31 -51.49
C PRO A 58 33.92 2.12 -50.05
N GLU A 59 34.78 1.15 -49.84
CA GLU A 59 35.44 0.76 -48.60
C GLU A 59 34.49 0.21 -47.50
N MET A 60 33.38 0.89 -47.23
CA MET A 60 32.39 0.52 -46.22
C MET A 60 31.00 0.83 -46.76
N ASN A 61 30.18 -0.19 -46.97
CA ASN A 61 28.82 -0.02 -47.52
C ASN A 61 27.84 0.48 -46.43
N GLY A 62 26.68 0.96 -46.86
CA GLY A 62 25.69 1.52 -45.95
C GLY A 62 25.21 0.55 -44.88
N TYR A 63 25.11 -0.75 -45.17
CA TYR A 63 24.70 -1.74 -44.17
C TYR A 63 25.73 -1.92 -43.06
N GLU A 64 27.03 -1.85 -43.41
CA GLU A 64 28.11 -1.90 -42.43
C GLU A 64 28.11 -0.65 -41.54
N VAL A 65 27.90 0.55 -42.14
CA VAL A 65 27.75 1.79 -41.37
C VAL A 65 26.56 1.74 -40.42
N CYS A 66 25.40 1.26 -40.88
CA CYS A 66 24.22 1.12 -40.03
C CYS A 66 24.47 0.17 -38.86
N ARG A 67 25.10 -0.97 -39.10
CA ARG A 67 25.42 -1.94 -38.04
C ARG A 67 26.35 -1.33 -36.99
N GLU A 68 27.34 -0.58 -37.39
CA GLU A 68 28.24 0.13 -36.47
C GLU A 68 27.48 1.19 -35.64
N LEU A 69 26.62 1.98 -36.28
CA LEU A 69 25.78 2.97 -35.57
C LEU A 69 24.84 2.31 -34.58
N LYS A 70 24.25 1.14 -34.93
CA LYS A 70 23.32 0.43 -34.08
C LYS A 70 23.99 -0.36 -32.93
N SER A 71 25.29 -0.64 -33.06
CA SER A 71 26.08 -1.25 -32.00
C SER A 71 26.63 -0.29 -30.95
N ASP A 72 26.59 1.01 -31.21
CA ASP A 72 27.07 2.03 -30.31
C ASP A 72 25.92 2.69 -29.54
N GLU A 73 25.97 2.64 -28.21
CA GLU A 73 24.91 3.12 -27.30
C GLU A 73 24.54 4.60 -27.58
N ALA A 74 25.50 5.43 -27.99
CA ALA A 74 25.28 6.84 -28.28
C ALA A 74 24.49 7.09 -29.58
N THR A 75 24.48 6.13 -30.50
CA THR A 75 23.86 6.28 -31.84
C THR A 75 22.83 5.18 -32.16
N ALA A 76 22.66 4.18 -31.31
CA ALA A 76 21.77 3.05 -31.55
C ALA A 76 20.32 3.46 -31.84
N GLU A 77 19.83 4.48 -31.13
CA GLU A 77 18.46 4.97 -31.26
C GLU A 77 18.24 5.94 -32.45
N VAL A 78 19.30 6.38 -33.14
CA VAL A 78 19.18 7.28 -34.28
C VAL A 78 18.57 6.51 -35.46
N PRO A 79 17.43 6.94 -36.03
CA PRO A 79 16.84 6.29 -37.18
C PRO A 79 17.71 6.43 -38.42
N VAL A 80 17.89 5.34 -39.14
CA VAL A 80 18.65 5.30 -40.40
C VAL A 80 17.69 5.01 -41.53
N ILE A 81 17.60 5.91 -42.51
CA ILE A 81 16.88 5.71 -43.77
C ILE A 81 17.90 5.43 -44.86
N PHE A 82 17.80 4.25 -45.45
CA PHE A 82 18.67 3.89 -46.56
C PHE A 82 18.24 4.57 -47.89
N VAL A 83 19.22 4.99 -48.68
CA VAL A 83 19.00 5.51 -50.03
C VAL A 83 19.71 4.54 -50.98
N SER A 84 18.98 3.84 -51.85
CA SER A 84 19.53 2.77 -52.71
C SER A 84 19.11 2.96 -54.17
N ALA A 85 19.97 2.56 -55.11
CA ALA A 85 19.64 2.42 -56.51
C ALA A 85 18.95 1.09 -56.74
N LEU A 86 17.66 1.11 -56.87
CA LEU A 86 16.74 0.14 -57.48
C LEU A 86 16.84 -1.39 -57.24
N ASP A 87 15.64 -1.93 -56.88
CA ASP A 87 14.99 -3.17 -57.40
C ASP A 87 15.27 -4.55 -56.82
N ALA A 88 16.04 -4.75 -55.80
CA ALA A 88 16.01 -6.07 -55.18
C ALA A 88 15.13 -6.08 -53.91
N ALA A 89 14.03 -6.84 -53.93
CA ALA A 89 13.26 -7.13 -52.74
C ALA A 89 14.14 -7.66 -51.58
N MET A 90 15.27 -8.27 -51.92
CA MET A 90 16.30 -8.73 -50.97
C MET A 90 17.01 -7.59 -50.26
N ASP A 91 17.29 -6.46 -50.95
CA ASP A 91 17.96 -5.30 -50.33
C ASP A 91 17.12 -4.62 -49.25
N LYS A 92 15.78 -4.65 -49.40
CA LYS A 92 14.85 -4.09 -48.42
C LYS A 92 14.82 -4.92 -47.12
N VAL A 93 14.85 -6.25 -47.23
CA VAL A 93 14.90 -7.13 -46.05
C VAL A 93 16.22 -6.94 -45.33
N ALA A 94 17.34 -6.90 -46.06
CA ALA A 94 18.67 -6.65 -45.50
C ALA A 94 18.77 -5.29 -44.75
N ALA A 95 18.14 -4.24 -45.29
CA ALA A 95 18.08 -2.92 -44.66
C ALA A 95 17.43 -2.95 -43.27
N PHE A 96 16.31 -3.65 -43.13
CA PHE A 96 15.63 -3.81 -41.82
C PHE A 96 16.36 -4.76 -40.88
N GLU A 97 16.97 -5.83 -41.39
CA GLU A 97 17.74 -6.77 -40.57
C GLU A 97 18.96 -6.12 -39.86
N VAL A 98 19.58 -5.15 -40.50
CA VAL A 98 20.70 -4.39 -39.88
C VAL A 98 20.24 -3.23 -38.99
N GLY A 99 18.92 -3.08 -38.75
CA GLY A 99 18.36 -2.06 -37.90
C GLY A 99 18.00 -0.73 -38.58
N GLY A 100 17.91 -0.71 -39.93
CA GLY A 100 17.39 0.42 -40.66
C GLY A 100 15.91 0.70 -40.35
N ALA A 101 15.54 1.97 -40.29
CA ALA A 101 14.17 2.37 -39.96
C ALA A 101 13.28 2.49 -41.21
N ASP A 102 13.86 2.78 -42.37
CA ASP A 102 13.15 2.92 -43.65
C ASP A 102 14.16 2.90 -44.82
N TYR A 103 13.62 2.94 -46.04
CA TYR A 103 14.45 3.05 -47.25
C TYR A 103 13.77 3.95 -48.29
N VAL A 104 14.56 4.53 -49.19
CA VAL A 104 14.15 5.33 -50.35
C VAL A 104 14.91 4.83 -51.57
N THR A 105 14.23 4.66 -52.71
CA THR A 105 14.85 4.22 -53.97
C THR A 105 15.23 5.40 -54.87
N LYS A 106 16.41 5.36 -55.48
CA LYS A 106 16.85 6.31 -56.50
C LYS A 106 16.23 5.95 -57.88
N PRO A 107 15.70 6.88 -58.70
CA PRO A 107 15.58 8.31 -58.42
C PRO A 107 14.41 8.61 -57.49
N PHE A 108 14.65 9.41 -56.46
CA PHE A 108 13.66 9.74 -55.45
C PHE A 108 12.98 11.11 -55.69
N GLN A 109 11.76 11.25 -55.21
CA GLN A 109 11.05 12.53 -55.19
C GLN A 109 11.28 13.28 -53.89
N VAL A 110 11.42 14.61 -53.93
CA VAL A 110 11.59 15.44 -52.72
C VAL A 110 10.51 15.17 -51.69
N ALA A 111 9.24 15.11 -52.12
CA ALA A 111 8.10 14.90 -51.25
C ALA A 111 8.16 13.54 -50.51
N GLU A 112 8.65 12.49 -51.17
CA GLU A 112 8.80 11.16 -50.55
C GLU A 112 9.88 11.18 -49.46
N VAL A 113 11.06 11.71 -49.74
CA VAL A 113 12.18 11.82 -48.79
C VAL A 113 11.74 12.62 -47.56
N MET A 114 11.12 13.78 -47.79
CA MET A 114 10.61 14.64 -46.70
C MET A 114 9.57 13.90 -45.82
N ALA A 115 8.58 13.23 -46.41
CA ALA A 115 7.58 12.54 -45.67
C ALA A 115 8.15 11.41 -44.78
N ARG A 116 9.13 10.65 -45.29
CA ARG A 116 9.82 9.60 -44.53
C ARG A 116 10.65 10.14 -43.37
N ILE A 117 11.39 11.23 -43.62
CA ILE A 117 12.17 11.92 -42.58
C ILE A 117 11.24 12.40 -41.46
N GLU A 118 10.20 13.15 -41.80
CA GLU A 118 9.23 13.67 -40.83
C GLU A 118 8.59 12.55 -40.00
N TYR A 119 8.21 11.46 -40.66
CA TYR A 119 7.64 10.30 -40.01
C TYR A 119 8.61 9.66 -39.02
N GLN A 120 9.84 9.39 -39.41
CA GLN A 120 10.85 8.79 -38.56
C GLN A 120 11.24 9.69 -37.40
N LEU A 121 11.40 10.99 -37.62
CA LEU A 121 11.67 11.95 -36.56
C LEU A 121 10.52 12.02 -35.52
N ARG A 122 9.27 11.97 -36.03
CA ARG A 122 8.08 11.94 -35.17
C ARG A 122 8.03 10.68 -34.31
N LEU A 123 8.30 9.51 -34.89
CA LEU A 123 8.37 8.25 -34.16
C LEU A 123 9.44 8.26 -33.06
N ALA A 124 10.65 8.74 -33.40
CA ALA A 124 11.75 8.83 -32.45
C ALA A 124 11.43 9.78 -31.28
N ARG A 125 10.75 10.90 -31.55
CA ARG A 125 10.29 11.83 -30.49
C ARG A 125 9.23 11.19 -29.60
N LEU A 126 8.21 10.54 -30.18
CA LEU A 126 7.16 9.87 -29.42
C LEU A 126 7.71 8.74 -28.53
N LYS A 127 8.68 7.97 -29.03
CA LYS A 127 9.36 6.92 -28.27
C LYS A 127 10.06 7.51 -27.04
N ARG A 128 10.89 8.55 -27.25
CA ARG A 128 11.60 9.24 -26.15
C ARG A 128 10.64 9.85 -25.11
N ASP A 129 9.54 10.46 -25.56
CA ASP A 129 8.54 11.03 -24.66
C ASP A 129 7.81 9.95 -23.85
N LEU A 130 7.53 8.80 -24.46
CA LEU A 130 6.92 7.66 -23.76
C LEU A 130 7.85 7.06 -22.69
N GLU A 131 9.13 6.87 -23.03
CA GLU A 131 10.14 6.37 -22.10
C GLU A 131 10.28 7.30 -20.90
N ARG A 132 10.42 8.61 -21.13
CA ARG A 132 10.45 9.61 -20.05
C ARG A 132 9.21 9.56 -19.15
N LYS A 133 8.02 9.48 -19.76
CA LYS A 133 6.77 9.38 -18.97
C LYS A 133 6.68 8.09 -18.17
N ASN A 134 7.17 6.97 -18.70
CA ASN A 134 7.22 5.72 -17.96
C ASN A 134 8.15 5.80 -16.74
N GLU A 135 9.30 6.46 -16.89
CA GLU A 135 10.22 6.71 -15.77
C GLU A 135 9.60 7.62 -14.70
N GLU A 136 8.94 8.72 -15.12
CA GLU A 136 8.23 9.62 -14.22
C GLU A 136 7.12 8.88 -13.45
N LEU A 137 6.32 8.04 -14.16
CA LEU A 137 5.27 7.22 -13.54
C LEU A 137 5.83 6.20 -12.54
N ALA A 138 6.95 5.56 -12.87
CA ALA A 138 7.59 4.61 -11.95
C ALA A 138 8.07 5.30 -10.66
N GLN A 139 8.62 6.51 -10.77
CA GLN A 139 9.03 7.30 -9.60
C GLN A 139 7.84 7.70 -8.73
N VAL A 140 6.74 8.18 -9.34
CA VAL A 140 5.51 8.56 -8.62
C VAL A 140 4.88 7.35 -7.94
N ALA A 141 4.85 6.19 -8.60
CA ALA A 141 4.33 4.96 -8.03
C ALA A 141 5.12 4.54 -6.78
N ALA A 142 6.45 4.57 -6.84
CA ALA A 142 7.30 4.26 -5.69
C ALA A 142 7.09 5.22 -4.51
N GLN A 143 6.95 6.52 -4.76
CA GLN A 143 6.65 7.52 -3.73
C GLN A 143 5.28 7.30 -3.08
N LEU A 144 4.27 6.94 -3.88
CA LEU A 144 2.92 6.67 -3.38
C LEU A 144 2.90 5.42 -2.49
N GLU A 145 3.61 4.36 -2.86
CA GLU A 145 3.73 3.15 -2.04
C GLU A 145 4.38 3.44 -0.69
N ASP A 146 5.45 4.23 -0.67
CA ASP A 146 6.10 4.61 0.59
C ASP A 146 5.20 5.46 1.48
N SER A 147 4.52 6.46 0.90
CA SER A 147 3.55 7.30 1.62
C SER A 147 2.39 6.48 2.20
N ASN A 148 1.84 5.53 1.45
CA ASN A 148 0.80 4.62 1.92
C ASN A 148 1.26 3.75 3.09
N ARG A 149 2.51 3.27 3.05
CA ARG A 149 3.12 2.50 4.16
C ARG A 149 3.25 3.35 5.42
N GLN A 150 3.72 4.59 5.30
CA GLN A 150 3.84 5.51 6.43
C GLN A 150 2.47 5.86 7.03
N LEU A 151 1.47 6.11 6.19
CA LEU A 151 0.09 6.35 6.63
C LEU A 151 -0.51 5.15 7.35
N ALA A 152 -0.27 3.93 6.89
CA ALA A 152 -0.73 2.70 7.57
C ALA A 152 -0.13 2.58 8.97
N VAL A 153 1.19 2.78 9.11
CA VAL A 153 1.87 2.76 10.42
C VAL A 153 1.37 3.87 11.35
N ALA A 154 1.18 5.08 10.84
CA ALA A 154 0.65 6.19 11.63
C ALA A 154 -0.79 5.93 12.10
N ASN A 155 -1.65 5.39 11.22
CA ASN A 155 -3.01 5.00 11.56
C ASN A 155 -3.07 3.91 12.64
N GLU A 156 -2.17 2.91 12.55
CA GLU A 156 -2.11 1.84 13.55
C GLU A 156 -1.67 2.38 14.93
N ARG A 157 -0.71 3.31 14.96
CA ARG A 157 -0.33 4.02 16.20
C ARG A 157 -1.48 4.86 16.78
N LEU A 158 -2.19 5.60 15.94
CA LEU A 158 -3.36 6.37 16.37
C LEU A 158 -4.48 5.46 16.89
N ARG A 159 -4.73 4.32 16.26
CA ARG A 159 -5.69 3.31 16.74
C ARG A 159 -5.29 2.75 18.10
N ALA A 160 -4.03 2.38 18.26
CA ALA A 160 -3.51 1.87 19.53
C ALA A 160 -3.67 2.89 20.67
N LEU A 161 -3.40 4.16 20.44
CA LEU A 161 -3.62 5.25 21.41
C LEU A 161 -5.11 5.46 21.73
N SER A 162 -6.01 5.12 20.81
CA SER A 162 -7.47 5.26 20.97
C SER A 162 -8.16 4.03 21.57
N TYR A 163 -7.43 2.94 21.89
CA TYR A 163 -8.01 1.68 22.40
C TYR A 163 -8.03 1.56 23.91
N LEU A 164 -7.38 2.45 24.61
CA LEU A 164 -7.34 2.43 26.06
C LEU A 164 -8.39 3.41 26.64
N ASP A 165 -8.93 3.05 27.80
CA ASP A 165 -9.73 3.96 28.64
C ASP A 165 -8.79 4.91 29.38
N GLY A 166 -9.02 6.23 29.21
CA GLY A 166 -8.12 7.26 29.75
C GLY A 166 -8.04 7.32 31.27
N LEU A 167 -9.02 6.77 32.00
CA LEU A 167 -9.03 6.74 33.47
C LEU A 167 -8.33 5.49 34.02
N THR A 168 -8.64 4.34 33.43
CA THR A 168 -8.33 3.02 34.00
C THR A 168 -7.18 2.30 33.31
N GLY A 169 -6.80 2.71 32.12
CA GLY A 169 -5.72 2.12 31.34
C GLY A 169 -6.01 0.74 30.73
N VAL A 170 -7.16 0.11 31.03
CA VAL A 170 -7.62 -1.10 30.31
C VAL A 170 -8.22 -0.75 28.96
N ALA A 171 -8.56 -1.74 28.14
CA ALA A 171 -9.20 -1.46 26.85
C ALA A 171 -10.51 -0.68 27.03
N ASN A 172 -10.80 0.22 26.10
CA ASN A 172 -12.07 0.91 26.07
C ASN A 172 -13.16 0.06 25.35
N ARG A 173 -14.40 0.55 25.38
CA ARG A 173 -15.54 -0.10 24.74
C ARG A 173 -15.31 -0.42 23.29
N ARG A 174 -14.69 0.48 22.54
CA ARG A 174 -14.43 0.29 21.11
C ARG A 174 -13.50 -0.90 20.86
N ARG A 175 -12.40 -0.99 21.61
CA ARG A 175 -11.47 -2.13 21.49
C ARG A 175 -12.12 -3.44 21.90
N PHE A 176 -12.99 -3.38 22.92
CA PHE A 176 -13.79 -4.55 23.33
C PHE A 176 -14.70 -5.04 22.22
N ASP A 177 -15.47 -4.14 21.59
CA ASP A 177 -16.41 -4.51 20.53
C ASP A 177 -15.69 -5.16 19.33
N GLU A 178 -14.53 -4.62 18.92
CA GLU A 178 -13.69 -5.21 17.88
C GLU A 178 -13.14 -6.59 18.27
N ALA A 179 -12.60 -6.73 19.48
CA ALA A 179 -12.05 -7.99 19.96
C ALA A 179 -13.13 -9.08 20.11
N LEU A 180 -14.34 -8.71 20.49
CA LEU A 180 -15.46 -9.62 20.60
C LEU A 180 -15.87 -10.19 19.23
N GLU A 181 -15.93 -9.35 18.19
CA GLU A 181 -16.18 -9.79 16.82
C GLU A 181 -15.08 -10.74 16.32
N GLU A 182 -13.80 -10.39 16.54
CA GLU A 182 -12.66 -11.22 16.21
C GLU A 182 -12.73 -12.60 16.90
N ALA A 183 -12.98 -12.61 18.21
CA ALA A 183 -13.07 -13.82 19.01
C ALA A 183 -14.23 -14.72 18.57
N CYS A 184 -15.42 -14.15 18.36
CA CYS A 184 -16.58 -14.89 17.88
C CYS A 184 -16.36 -15.48 16.47
N SER A 185 -15.71 -14.74 15.58
CA SER A 185 -15.37 -15.22 14.24
C SER A 185 -14.38 -16.39 14.29
N ALA A 186 -13.30 -16.26 15.07
CA ALA A 186 -12.30 -17.30 15.24
C ALA A 186 -12.89 -18.57 15.89
N ALA A 187 -13.71 -18.39 16.92
CA ALA A 187 -14.37 -19.50 17.65
C ALA A 187 -15.33 -20.29 16.76
N ARG A 188 -16.10 -19.62 15.89
CA ARG A 188 -16.95 -20.30 14.90
C ARG A 188 -16.15 -21.18 13.95
N ALA A 189 -15.00 -20.69 13.48
CA ALA A 189 -14.14 -21.44 12.57
C ALA A 189 -13.51 -22.69 13.21
N LYS A 190 -13.20 -22.63 14.52
CA LYS A 190 -12.53 -23.70 15.26
C LYS A 190 -13.46 -24.54 16.12
N SER A 191 -14.74 -24.18 16.21
CA SER A 191 -15.71 -24.77 17.16
C SER A 191 -15.25 -24.68 18.62
N GLU A 192 -14.54 -23.63 18.98
CA GLU A 192 -14.08 -23.34 20.34
C GLU A 192 -15.11 -22.49 21.10
N PRO A 193 -15.15 -22.54 22.44
CA PRO A 193 -16.01 -21.66 23.23
C PRO A 193 -15.42 -20.24 23.31
N VAL A 194 -16.30 -19.26 23.50
CA VAL A 194 -15.93 -17.90 23.95
C VAL A 194 -16.77 -17.59 25.18
N SER A 195 -16.10 -17.19 26.25
CA SER A 195 -16.75 -16.71 27.46
C SER A 195 -16.60 -15.20 27.60
N LEU A 196 -17.63 -14.59 28.16
CA LEU A 196 -17.69 -13.18 28.49
C LEU A 196 -18.12 -13.02 29.95
N VAL A 197 -17.36 -12.21 30.68
CA VAL A 197 -17.72 -11.75 32.02
C VAL A 197 -18.02 -10.26 31.93
N LEU A 198 -19.23 -9.87 32.30
CA LEU A 198 -19.58 -8.48 32.59
C LEU A 198 -19.60 -8.27 34.10
N LEU A 199 -19.04 -7.18 34.57
CA LEU A 199 -19.04 -6.83 35.97
C LEU A 199 -19.41 -5.36 36.16
N ASP A 200 -20.03 -5.05 37.30
CA ASP A 200 -20.48 -3.70 37.65
C ASP A 200 -20.24 -3.49 39.15
N LEU A 201 -19.69 -2.33 39.51
CA LEU A 201 -19.42 -1.95 40.89
C LEU A 201 -20.73 -1.67 41.62
N ASP A 202 -20.95 -2.43 42.67
CA ASP A 202 -22.17 -2.34 43.45
C ASP A 202 -22.28 -0.96 44.15
N HIS A 203 -23.45 -0.34 44.00
CA HIS A 203 -23.77 0.94 44.61
C HIS A 203 -22.79 2.10 44.27
N PHE A 204 -22.12 2.09 43.12
CA PHE A 204 -21.11 3.05 42.73
C PHE A 204 -21.61 4.51 42.78
N LYS A 205 -22.89 4.74 42.43
CA LYS A 205 -23.48 6.08 42.58
C LYS A 205 -23.46 6.54 44.04
N LYS A 206 -23.77 5.66 45.02
CA LYS A 206 -23.69 5.99 46.44
C LYS A 206 -22.28 6.29 46.92
N LEU A 207 -21.27 5.59 46.33
CA LEU A 207 -19.88 5.89 46.59
C LEU A 207 -19.55 7.33 46.19
N ASN A 208 -19.88 7.70 44.96
CA ASN A 208 -19.67 9.09 44.47
C ASN A 208 -20.42 10.14 45.29
N ASP A 209 -21.66 9.85 45.65
CA ASP A 209 -22.51 10.75 46.41
C ASP A 209 -21.99 10.97 47.87
N SER A 210 -21.34 9.96 48.47
CA SER A 210 -20.82 10.04 49.83
C SER A 210 -19.35 10.47 49.97
N GLN A 211 -18.49 10.15 49.01
CA GLN A 211 -17.04 10.33 49.09
C GLN A 211 -16.48 11.29 47.97
N GLY A 212 -17.31 11.54 46.96
CA GLY A 212 -16.92 12.37 45.82
C GLY A 212 -16.38 11.59 44.64
N HIS A 213 -16.30 12.24 43.49
CA HIS A 213 -15.89 11.60 42.21
C HIS A 213 -14.42 11.12 42.18
N GLN A 214 -13.54 11.73 42.99
CA GLN A 214 -12.14 11.33 43.05
C GLN A 214 -11.98 9.93 43.65
N ASP A 215 -12.70 9.64 44.74
CA ASP A 215 -12.71 8.31 45.39
C ASP A 215 -13.35 7.26 44.48
N GLY A 216 -14.41 7.66 43.73
CA GLY A 216 -14.99 6.81 42.68
C GLY A 216 -14.00 6.47 41.56
N ASP A 217 -13.24 7.45 41.10
CA ASP A 217 -12.20 7.22 40.10
C ASP A 217 -11.06 6.33 40.61
N GLU A 218 -10.68 6.45 41.89
CA GLU A 218 -9.69 5.55 42.51
C GLU A 218 -10.22 4.13 42.61
N ALA A 219 -11.50 3.94 42.99
CA ALA A 219 -12.14 2.62 42.99
C ALA A 219 -12.16 1.98 41.61
N LEU A 220 -12.49 2.75 40.56
CA LEU A 220 -12.46 2.28 39.18
C LEU A 220 -11.04 1.86 38.75
N ARG A 221 -9.99 2.64 39.06
CA ARG A 221 -8.61 2.29 38.77
C ARG A 221 -8.17 1.01 39.50
N ALA A 222 -8.54 0.87 40.75
CA ALA A 222 -8.19 -0.31 41.54
C ALA A 222 -8.86 -1.59 40.99
N VAL A 223 -10.16 -1.54 40.69
CA VAL A 223 -10.86 -2.68 40.08
C VAL A 223 -10.32 -3.02 38.70
N ALA A 224 -10.03 -2.02 37.88
CA ALA A 224 -9.41 -2.21 36.58
C ALA A 224 -8.04 -2.89 36.68
N SER A 225 -7.21 -2.52 37.66
CA SER A 225 -5.91 -3.15 37.91
C SER A 225 -6.07 -4.62 38.29
N LEU A 226 -6.98 -4.94 39.20
CA LEU A 226 -7.28 -6.35 39.61
C LEU A 226 -7.76 -7.18 38.39
N LEU A 227 -8.62 -6.61 37.56
CA LEU A 227 -9.09 -7.27 36.35
C LEU A 227 -7.92 -7.50 35.35
N ALA A 228 -7.09 -6.49 35.12
CA ALA A 228 -5.93 -6.58 34.23
C ALA A 228 -4.94 -7.66 34.69
N GLU A 229 -4.61 -7.71 35.99
CA GLU A 229 -3.74 -8.75 36.57
C GLU A 229 -4.30 -10.16 36.37
N ARG A 230 -5.62 -10.34 36.47
CA ARG A 230 -6.25 -11.64 36.19
C ARG A 230 -6.16 -11.98 34.71
N CYS A 231 -6.41 -11.01 33.84
CA CYS A 231 -6.26 -11.21 32.37
C CYS A 231 -4.83 -11.61 31.99
N GLU A 232 -3.81 -11.04 32.63
CA GLU A 232 -2.41 -11.42 32.39
C GLU A 232 -2.13 -12.88 32.77
N LYS A 233 -2.74 -13.39 33.85
CA LYS A 233 -2.55 -14.76 34.35
C LYS A 233 -3.36 -15.79 33.57
N CYS A 234 -4.59 -15.45 33.18
CA CYS A 234 -5.57 -16.40 32.64
C CYS A 234 -5.86 -16.16 31.16
N GLY A 235 -5.32 -15.11 30.58
CA GLY A 235 -5.60 -14.69 29.21
C GLY A 235 -6.88 -13.88 29.06
N GLY A 236 -7.10 -13.38 27.85
CA GLY A 236 -8.28 -12.60 27.50
C GLY A 236 -8.03 -11.09 27.43
N LEU A 237 -9.12 -10.32 27.34
CA LEU A 237 -9.09 -8.86 27.25
C LEU A 237 -9.92 -8.23 28.37
N ALA A 238 -9.26 -7.42 29.20
CA ALA A 238 -9.92 -6.54 30.17
C ALA A 238 -10.33 -5.23 29.46
N ALA A 239 -11.57 -4.81 29.65
CA ALA A 239 -12.07 -3.57 29.08
C ALA A 239 -13.01 -2.83 30.04
N ARG A 240 -13.04 -1.50 29.95
CA ARG A 240 -14.10 -0.70 30.54
C ARG A 240 -15.25 -0.60 29.54
N PHE A 241 -16.40 -1.13 29.94
CA PHE A 241 -17.56 -1.24 29.08
C PHE A 241 -18.40 0.04 29.08
N GLY A 242 -18.45 0.75 30.20
CA GLY A 242 -19.07 2.07 30.33
C GLY A 242 -19.29 2.44 31.82
N GLY A 243 -19.14 3.70 32.19
CA GLY A 243 -19.35 4.14 33.58
C GLY A 243 -18.57 3.33 34.60
N GLU A 244 -19.28 2.56 35.43
CA GLU A 244 -18.76 1.61 36.42
C GLU A 244 -18.73 0.12 35.97
N GLU A 245 -18.98 -0.09 34.65
CA GLU A 245 -19.06 -1.44 34.08
C GLU A 245 -17.74 -1.84 33.40
N PHE A 246 -17.30 -3.07 33.60
CA PHE A 246 -16.15 -3.66 32.97
C PHE A 246 -16.53 -4.98 32.28
N ALA A 247 -15.72 -5.37 31.32
CA ALA A 247 -15.85 -6.62 30.58
C ALA A 247 -14.53 -7.39 30.57
N TRP A 248 -14.61 -8.70 30.67
CA TRP A 248 -13.51 -9.62 30.47
C TRP A 248 -13.89 -10.62 29.40
N LEU A 249 -13.30 -10.49 28.23
CA LEU A 249 -13.48 -11.39 27.11
C LEU A 249 -12.44 -12.52 27.20
N MET A 250 -12.89 -13.76 27.15
CA MET A 250 -12.07 -14.97 27.36
C MET A 250 -12.24 -15.95 26.19
N PRO A 251 -11.51 -15.79 25.08
CA PRO A 251 -11.55 -16.73 23.95
C PRO A 251 -11.00 -18.10 24.33
N GLY A 252 -11.62 -19.16 23.85
CA GLY A 252 -11.21 -20.56 24.12
C GLY A 252 -11.51 -21.07 25.52
N VAL A 253 -12.18 -20.29 26.37
CA VAL A 253 -12.46 -20.64 27.76
C VAL A 253 -13.91 -21.09 27.93
N ALA A 254 -14.12 -22.24 28.60
CA ALA A 254 -15.45 -22.77 28.91
C ALA A 254 -16.08 -22.05 30.11
N ILE A 255 -17.40 -22.11 30.20
CA ILE A 255 -18.21 -21.40 31.22
C ILE A 255 -17.80 -21.69 32.66
N ASP A 256 -17.50 -22.94 32.98
CA ASP A 256 -17.12 -23.31 34.35
C ASP A 256 -15.82 -22.67 34.80
N VAL A 257 -14.83 -22.57 33.87
CA VAL A 257 -13.56 -21.90 34.12
C VAL A 257 -13.79 -20.41 34.24
N ALA A 258 -14.55 -19.81 33.31
CA ALA A 258 -14.84 -18.37 33.33
C ALA A 258 -15.56 -17.97 34.61
N LYS A 259 -16.49 -18.80 35.08
CA LYS A 259 -17.21 -18.61 36.38
C LYS A 259 -16.27 -18.67 37.56
N ALA A 260 -15.34 -19.64 37.60
CA ALA A 260 -14.36 -19.77 38.67
C ALA A 260 -13.40 -18.57 38.72
N GLU A 261 -12.99 -18.08 37.54
CA GLU A 261 -12.14 -16.90 37.42
C GLU A 261 -12.89 -15.62 37.85
N ALA A 262 -14.15 -15.46 37.43
CA ALA A 262 -15.00 -14.35 37.87
C ALA A 262 -15.20 -14.35 39.40
N GLU A 263 -15.38 -15.53 40.02
CA GLU A 263 -15.51 -15.64 41.49
C GLU A 263 -14.20 -15.27 42.19
N THR A 264 -13.05 -15.66 41.62
CA THR A 264 -11.76 -15.26 42.15
C THR A 264 -11.57 -13.74 42.06
N LEU A 265 -11.96 -13.13 40.95
CA LEU A 265 -11.90 -11.69 40.79
C LEU A 265 -12.84 -10.96 41.75
N ARG A 266 -14.04 -11.46 41.95
CA ARG A 266 -15.00 -10.93 42.92
C ARG A 266 -14.40 -10.90 44.33
N MET A 267 -13.79 -12.01 44.75
CA MET A 267 -13.11 -12.08 46.06
C MET A 267 -11.96 -11.08 46.14
N ASN A 268 -11.14 -10.96 45.10
CA ASN A 268 -10.03 -9.99 45.06
C ASN A 268 -10.52 -8.55 45.21
N VAL A 269 -11.65 -8.18 44.54
CA VAL A 269 -12.25 -6.86 44.69
C VAL A 269 -12.69 -6.61 46.14
N ARG A 270 -13.37 -7.56 46.78
CA ARG A 270 -13.79 -7.47 48.19
C ARG A 270 -12.58 -7.39 49.13
N ASP A 271 -11.59 -8.23 48.93
CA ASP A 271 -10.37 -8.34 49.77
C ASP A 271 -9.44 -7.09 49.62
N ALA A 272 -9.54 -6.36 48.53
CA ALA A 272 -8.85 -5.08 48.37
C ALA A 272 -9.30 -4.00 49.35
N ARG A 273 -10.45 -4.22 50.02
CA ARG A 273 -11.02 -3.33 51.05
C ARG A 273 -11.06 -1.86 50.67
N ILE A 274 -11.38 -1.59 49.39
CA ILE A 274 -11.59 -0.22 48.91
C ILE A 274 -12.75 0.37 49.70
N ARG A 275 -12.53 1.47 50.40
CA ARG A 275 -13.52 2.10 51.28
C ARG A 275 -14.78 2.51 50.54
N HIS A 276 -15.96 2.27 51.09
CA HIS A 276 -17.25 2.67 50.58
C HIS A 276 -18.23 3.01 51.71
N ASP A 277 -18.27 4.25 52.13
CA ASP A 277 -19.06 4.73 53.28
C ASP A 277 -20.57 4.57 53.10
N GLY A 278 -21.06 4.45 51.86
CA GLY A 278 -22.47 4.25 51.54
C GLY A 278 -22.90 2.76 51.44
N ALA A 279 -21.97 1.79 51.62
CA ALA A 279 -22.24 0.37 51.58
C ALA A 279 -22.38 -0.21 53.00
N GLU A 280 -23.19 -1.26 53.17
CA GLU A 280 -23.40 -1.92 54.46
C GLU A 280 -22.11 -2.54 55.04
N ASP A 281 -21.31 -3.16 54.16
CA ASP A 281 -20.04 -3.80 54.53
C ASP A 281 -18.86 -2.80 54.59
N GLY A 282 -19.08 -1.53 54.27
CA GLY A 282 -18.05 -0.46 54.25
C GLY A 282 -16.99 -0.59 53.17
N VAL A 283 -17.14 -1.50 52.22
CA VAL A 283 -16.18 -1.75 51.15
C VAL A 283 -16.86 -1.85 49.79
N VAL A 284 -16.09 -1.57 48.73
CA VAL A 284 -16.54 -1.77 47.36
C VAL A 284 -16.67 -3.26 47.06
N THR A 285 -17.82 -3.65 46.53
CA THR A 285 -18.07 -4.96 45.94
C THR A 285 -18.49 -4.84 44.48
N ALA A 286 -18.53 -5.94 43.76
CA ALA A 286 -18.99 -5.98 42.38
C ALA A 286 -19.88 -7.21 42.12
N SER A 287 -20.86 -7.03 41.26
CA SER A 287 -21.70 -8.09 40.73
C SER A 287 -21.20 -8.53 39.37
N PHE A 288 -21.30 -9.83 39.07
CA PHE A 288 -20.73 -10.44 37.87
C PHE A 288 -21.78 -11.25 37.13
N GLY A 289 -21.84 -11.08 35.81
CA GLY A 289 -22.59 -11.92 34.89
C GLY A 289 -21.66 -12.63 33.93
N VAL A 290 -21.76 -13.95 33.87
CA VAL A 290 -20.92 -14.79 33.00
C VAL A 290 -21.77 -15.43 31.93
N SER A 291 -21.34 -15.36 30.69
CA SER A 291 -21.92 -16.13 29.59
C SER A 291 -20.84 -16.88 28.82
N SER A 292 -21.25 -17.95 28.16
CA SER A 292 -20.36 -18.68 27.23
C SER A 292 -21.20 -19.25 26.11
N SER A 293 -20.66 -19.22 24.92
CA SER A 293 -21.25 -19.80 23.72
C SER A 293 -20.17 -20.30 22.78
N GLY A 294 -20.52 -21.28 21.95
CA GLY A 294 -19.62 -21.82 20.92
C GLY A 294 -20.41 -22.36 19.73
N GLY A 295 -19.69 -22.70 18.66
CA GLY A 295 -20.28 -23.26 17.45
C GLY A 295 -21.01 -22.24 16.57
N ALA A 296 -21.91 -22.73 15.71
CA ALA A 296 -22.54 -21.95 14.65
C ALA A 296 -23.51 -20.85 15.13
N SER A 297 -24.07 -20.99 16.34
CA SER A 297 -25.05 -20.05 16.93
C SER A 297 -24.39 -18.87 17.66
N LEU A 298 -23.06 -18.87 17.83
CA LEU A 298 -22.35 -17.83 18.53
C LEU A 298 -22.41 -16.49 17.74
N THR A 299 -22.98 -15.48 18.38
CA THR A 299 -22.93 -14.09 17.91
C THR A 299 -22.48 -13.17 19.02
N PRO A 300 -21.79 -12.05 18.72
CA PRO A 300 -21.43 -11.03 19.71
C PRO A 300 -22.64 -10.56 20.53
N ALA A 301 -23.74 -10.27 19.86
CA ALA A 301 -24.96 -9.77 20.50
C ALA A 301 -25.57 -10.77 21.46
N SER A 302 -25.63 -12.07 21.10
CA SER A 302 -26.18 -13.11 21.99
C SER A 302 -25.32 -13.32 23.23
N LEU A 303 -23.99 -13.28 23.08
CA LEU A 303 -23.05 -13.45 24.18
C LEU A 303 -23.15 -12.29 25.19
N VAL A 304 -23.22 -11.06 24.70
CA VAL A 304 -23.37 -9.86 25.53
C VAL A 304 -24.74 -9.88 26.24
N ALA A 305 -25.84 -10.20 25.53
CA ALA A 305 -27.18 -10.24 26.13
C ALA A 305 -27.29 -11.29 27.23
N ALA A 306 -26.66 -12.47 27.05
CA ALA A 306 -26.65 -13.52 28.06
C ALA A 306 -25.83 -13.10 29.30
N ALA A 307 -24.66 -12.46 29.12
CA ALA A 307 -23.88 -11.95 30.26
C ALA A 307 -24.61 -10.84 31.01
N ASP A 308 -25.29 -9.92 30.30
CA ASP A 308 -26.08 -8.86 30.90
C ASP A 308 -27.25 -9.40 31.69
N ALA A 309 -28.00 -10.39 31.17
CA ALA A 309 -29.06 -11.06 31.89
C ALA A 309 -28.56 -11.76 33.17
N ALA A 310 -27.38 -12.38 33.13
CA ALA A 310 -26.73 -12.97 34.28
C ALA A 310 -26.30 -11.88 35.29
N LEU A 311 -25.73 -10.76 34.86
CA LEU A 311 -25.36 -9.65 35.73
C LEU A 311 -26.59 -9.03 36.40
N TYR A 312 -27.69 -8.86 35.67
CA TYR A 312 -28.95 -8.40 36.25
C TYR A 312 -29.45 -9.33 37.35
N ARG A 313 -29.37 -10.69 37.17
CA ARG A 313 -29.69 -11.66 38.21
C ARG A 313 -28.80 -11.53 39.45
N ALA A 314 -27.48 -11.33 39.23
CA ALA A 314 -26.54 -11.08 40.32
C ALA A 314 -26.94 -9.87 41.16
N LYS A 315 -27.26 -8.74 40.50
CA LYS A 315 -27.74 -7.52 41.18
C LYS A 315 -29.06 -7.72 41.91
N SER A 316 -30.03 -8.41 41.31
CA SER A 316 -31.36 -8.63 41.91
C SER A 316 -31.35 -9.62 43.09
N ARG A 317 -30.41 -10.56 43.14
CA ARG A 317 -30.29 -11.57 44.20
C ARG A 317 -29.44 -11.12 45.40
N GLY A 318 -29.09 -9.85 45.47
CA GLY A 318 -28.42 -9.29 46.67
C GLY A 318 -26.96 -8.85 46.38
N ARG A 319 -26.56 -8.76 45.12
CA ARG A 319 -25.22 -8.25 44.71
C ARG A 319 -24.05 -9.11 45.21
N ASP A 320 -22.81 -8.61 45.06
CA ASP A 320 -21.56 -9.28 45.49
C ASP A 320 -21.54 -10.78 45.16
N ARG A 321 -21.85 -11.14 43.93
CA ARG A 321 -21.92 -12.53 43.46
C ARG A 321 -21.69 -12.69 41.97
N VAL A 322 -21.45 -13.93 41.58
CA VAL A 322 -21.33 -14.36 40.20
C VAL A 322 -22.56 -15.18 39.81
N GLU A 323 -23.25 -14.77 38.75
CA GLU A 323 -24.29 -15.56 38.09
C GLU A 323 -23.84 -15.94 36.70
N ALA A 324 -24.27 -17.09 36.19
CA ALA A 324 -23.87 -17.56 34.87
C ALA A 324 -25.07 -17.97 34.03
N GLU A 325 -24.94 -17.83 32.72
CA GLU A 325 -25.86 -18.29 31.70
C GLU A 325 -25.06 -18.93 30.54
N GLY A 326 -25.32 -20.22 30.27
CA GLY A 326 -24.66 -20.99 29.25
C GLY A 326 -25.62 -21.83 28.46
#